data_9af70d7baf43bd90df3427374ca4e915
#
_entry.id   9af70d7baf43bd90df3427374ca4e915
#
_cell.length_a   1.000
_cell.length_b   1.000
_cell.length_c   1.000
_cell.angle_alpha   90.00
_cell.angle_beta   90.00
_cell.angle_gamma   90.00
#
_symmetry.space_group_name_H-M   'P 1'
#
loop_
_entity.id
_entity.type
_entity.pdbx_description
1 polymer ?
#
loop_
_entity_poly.entity_id
_entity_poly.type
_entity_poly.pdbx_seq_one_letter_code
_entity_poly.pdbx_strand_id
1 'polypeptide(L)'
;MCRSQNVGRRHTTLLCLILVLCASTGLIAASAAAARAPGHVRATQRLAELQYGHLAYRYPWTSSRRVLSVPSRTPITGEDTTLPVIGQAVRRGDTRWLEVMLPGRPNGLTGWIKQGGTSERITPWHIFVSLSARRVWVYRDGRLQRSFSAVVGKPSTPTPTGNFFVQETVILGPNQPGGPLALALSARSNALSEFDGGPGQIAIHGRDLLGGTLGQAQSHGCTRLATAAIQWLAARVGPGVPVTIR
;
A
#
# COMPACT_ATOMS: atom_id res chain seq x y z
N MET A 1 103.45 9.77 16.30
CA MET A 1 103.73 9.71 17.75
C MET A 1 102.37 9.59 18.52
N CYS A 2 102.38 8.62 19.40
CA CYS A 2 101.50 8.46 20.55
C CYS A 2 100.04 7.99 20.33
N ARG A 3 99.90 6.71 20.59
CA ARG A 3 99.19 5.93 21.66
C ARG A 3 97.69 6.07 21.68
N SER A 4 97.07 4.98 21.23
CA SER A 4 96.34 3.99 22.03
C SER A 4 95.59 4.43 23.29
N GLN A 5 94.31 4.31 23.32
CA GLN A 5 93.68 3.60 24.45
C GLN A 5 92.28 3.05 24.07
N ASN A 6 92.18 1.82 24.35
CA ASN A 6 90.99 0.97 24.27
C ASN A 6 90.05 1.24 25.45
N VAL A 7 88.76 1.51 25.24
CA VAL A 7 87.76 1.35 26.31
C VAL A 7 86.51 0.69 25.70
N GLY A 8 86.26 -0.50 26.19
CA GLY A 8 85.16 -1.32 25.77
C GLY A 8 83.78 -0.69 26.08
N ARG A 9 82.89 -0.82 25.21
CA ARG A 9 81.45 -0.55 25.39
C ARG A 9 80.65 -1.80 25.18
N ARG A 10 79.97 -2.14 26.28
CA ARG A 10 79.00 -3.23 26.35
C ARG A 10 77.81 -2.95 25.45
N HIS A 11 77.48 -3.88 24.56
CA HIS A 11 76.26 -3.81 23.75
C HIS A 11 75.06 -4.22 24.60
N THR A 12 74.22 -3.22 24.91
CA THR A 12 72.88 -3.43 25.48
C THR A 12 71.93 -3.51 24.28
N THR A 13 71.49 -4.73 23.97
CA THR A 13 70.53 -4.99 22.93
C THR A 13 69.13 -4.54 23.43
N LEU A 14 68.61 -3.43 22.93
CA LEU A 14 67.25 -2.94 23.19
C LEU A 14 66.31 -3.66 22.26
N LEU A 15 65.53 -4.59 22.78
CA LEU A 15 64.50 -5.31 22.08
C LEU A 15 63.26 -4.39 21.93
N CYS A 16 63.10 -3.75 20.79
CA CYS A 16 61.88 -3.03 20.48
C CYS A 16 60.73 -3.99 20.19
N LEU A 17 59.85 -4.19 21.15
CA LEU A 17 58.58 -4.90 20.97
C LEU A 17 57.62 -3.98 20.21
N ILE A 18 57.46 -4.26 18.91
CA ILE A 18 56.39 -3.60 18.11
C ILE A 18 55.10 -4.31 18.40
N LEU A 19 54.24 -3.71 19.24
CA LEU A 19 52.83 -4.14 19.42
C LEU A 19 52.05 -3.74 18.15
N VAL A 20 51.80 -4.71 17.29
CA VAL A 20 50.84 -4.53 16.18
C VAL A 20 49.43 -4.62 16.74
N LEU A 21 48.83 -3.46 16.97
CA LEU A 21 47.39 -3.36 17.32
C LEU A 21 46.56 -3.67 16.08
N CYS A 22 46.15 -4.91 15.90
CA CYS A 22 45.12 -5.27 14.91
C CYS A 22 43.78 -4.66 15.34
N ALA A 23 43.47 -3.47 14.84
CA ALA A 23 42.12 -2.92 14.89
C ALA A 23 41.22 -3.76 13.97
N SER A 24 40.57 -4.78 14.52
CA SER A 24 39.49 -5.48 13.86
C SER A 24 38.29 -4.54 13.74
N THR A 25 38.16 -3.82 12.63
CA THR A 25 36.96 -3.13 12.23
C THR A 25 35.88 -4.18 11.97
N GLY A 26 35.13 -4.52 12.98
CA GLY A 26 33.93 -5.33 12.85
C GLY A 26 32.96 -4.59 11.93
N LEU A 27 32.84 -5.00 10.67
CA LEU A 27 31.71 -4.64 9.84
C LEU A 27 30.45 -5.16 10.56
N ILE A 28 29.74 -4.30 11.27
CA ILE A 28 28.36 -4.58 11.67
C ILE A 28 27.54 -4.55 10.39
N ALA A 29 27.43 -5.70 9.74
CA ALA A 29 26.43 -5.92 8.71
C ALA A 29 25.07 -5.74 9.41
N ALA A 30 24.46 -4.56 9.26
CA ALA A 30 23.08 -4.34 9.63
C ALA A 30 22.25 -5.33 8.79
N SER A 31 21.91 -6.45 9.40
CA SER A 31 20.97 -7.42 8.84
C SER A 31 19.66 -6.65 8.65
N ALA A 32 19.37 -6.27 7.40
CA ALA A 32 18.08 -5.74 7.05
C ALA A 32 17.08 -6.86 7.34
N ALA A 33 16.42 -6.78 8.50
CA ALA A 33 15.38 -7.70 8.86
C ALA A 33 14.40 -7.75 7.70
N ALA A 34 14.37 -8.89 6.99
CA ALA A 34 13.49 -9.06 5.83
C ALA A 34 12.08 -8.77 6.31
N ALA A 35 11.47 -7.72 5.80
CA ALA A 35 10.14 -7.30 6.19
C ALA A 35 9.18 -8.46 6.00
N ARG A 36 8.65 -8.96 7.11
CA ARG A 36 7.80 -10.14 7.14
C ARG A 36 6.39 -9.76 6.66
N ALA A 37 5.86 -10.54 5.75
CA ALA A 37 4.48 -10.40 5.30
C ALA A 37 3.51 -10.61 6.49
N PRO A 38 2.36 -9.90 6.54
CA PRO A 38 1.34 -10.12 7.56
C PRO A 38 0.90 -11.59 7.59
N GLY A 39 0.81 -12.18 8.78
CA GLY A 39 0.56 -13.61 8.95
C GLY A 39 -0.87 -14.06 8.67
N HIS A 40 -1.85 -13.14 8.65
CA HIS A 40 -3.25 -13.49 8.48
C HIS A 40 -4.01 -12.47 7.65
N VAL A 41 -4.55 -12.93 6.53
CA VAL A 41 -5.43 -12.17 5.64
C VAL A 41 -6.67 -13.04 5.37
N ARG A 42 -7.85 -12.44 5.32
CA ARG A 42 -9.09 -13.17 4.98
C ARG A 42 -8.93 -13.86 3.63
N ALA A 43 -9.39 -15.11 3.53
CA ALA A 43 -9.32 -15.89 2.30
C ALA A 43 -10.18 -15.27 1.19
N THR A 44 -11.37 -14.79 1.53
CA THR A 44 -12.33 -14.22 0.56
C THR A 44 -12.99 -12.96 1.12
N GLN A 45 -13.47 -12.11 0.22
CA GLN A 45 -14.29 -10.94 0.52
C GLN A 45 -15.54 -10.95 -0.33
N ARG A 46 -16.72 -10.82 0.32
CA ARG A 46 -17.99 -10.60 -0.36
C ARG A 46 -18.05 -9.18 -0.90
N LEU A 47 -18.59 -9.03 -2.09
CA LEU A 47 -18.73 -7.77 -2.81
C LEU A 47 -20.19 -7.56 -3.24
N ALA A 48 -20.62 -6.30 -3.25
CA ALA A 48 -21.87 -5.87 -3.83
C ALA A 48 -21.58 -5.01 -5.08
N GLU A 49 -21.92 -5.50 -6.25
CA GLU A 49 -21.87 -4.73 -7.50
C GLU A 49 -23.22 -4.05 -7.69
N LEU A 50 -23.22 -2.73 -7.91
CA LEU A 50 -24.42 -1.91 -7.95
C LEU A 50 -25.04 -1.89 -9.35
N GLN A 51 -26.28 -2.31 -9.48
CA GLN A 51 -27.06 -2.24 -10.73
C GLN A 51 -27.59 -0.83 -11.01
N TYR A 52 -27.85 -0.06 -9.95
CA TYR A 52 -28.25 1.35 -10.00
C TYR A 52 -27.69 2.10 -8.78
N GLY A 53 -27.81 3.43 -8.73
CA GLY A 53 -27.29 4.22 -7.63
C GLY A 53 -28.00 3.91 -6.29
N HIS A 54 -27.22 3.86 -5.21
CA HIS A 54 -27.71 3.57 -3.87
C HIS A 54 -27.48 4.74 -2.92
N LEU A 55 -28.42 4.95 -1.99
CA LEU A 55 -28.19 5.79 -0.82
C LEU A 55 -27.62 4.92 0.30
N ALA A 56 -26.47 5.30 0.82
CA ALA A 56 -25.87 4.71 2.00
C ALA A 56 -26.30 5.45 3.26
N TYR A 57 -26.67 4.71 4.30
CA TYR A 57 -27.18 5.21 5.56
C TYR A 57 -26.27 4.82 6.71
N ARG A 58 -26.33 5.59 7.81
CA ARG A 58 -25.59 5.29 9.05
C ARG A 58 -25.98 3.95 9.66
N TYR A 59 -27.27 3.60 9.58
CA TYR A 59 -27.86 2.37 10.11
C TYR A 59 -28.80 1.75 9.07
N PRO A 60 -29.15 0.46 9.17
CA PRO A 60 -29.93 -0.27 8.16
C PRO A 60 -31.41 0.09 8.19
N TRP A 61 -31.77 1.36 8.06
CA TRP A 61 -33.14 1.88 7.88
C TRP A 61 -33.14 3.24 7.17
N THR A 62 -34.17 3.53 6.41
CA THR A 62 -34.26 4.71 5.55
C THR A 62 -34.45 6.05 6.28
N SER A 63 -34.94 6.03 7.53
CA SER A 63 -35.02 7.23 8.39
C SER A 63 -33.70 7.57 9.06
N SER A 64 -32.67 6.72 8.92
CA SER A 64 -31.34 7.00 9.41
C SER A 64 -30.65 8.09 8.57
N ARG A 65 -29.67 8.75 9.19
CA ARG A 65 -28.85 9.77 8.49
C ARG A 65 -28.20 9.18 7.23
N ARG A 66 -28.37 9.85 6.13
CA ARG A 66 -27.65 9.54 4.89
C ARG A 66 -26.17 9.84 5.07
N VAL A 67 -25.33 8.93 4.60
CA VAL A 67 -23.86 9.02 4.65
C VAL A 67 -23.32 9.46 3.30
N LEU A 68 -23.76 8.79 2.22
CA LEU A 68 -23.28 9.03 0.87
C LEU A 68 -24.32 8.59 -0.15
N SER A 69 -24.37 9.28 -1.29
CA SER A 69 -25.03 8.78 -2.52
C SER A 69 -23.95 8.08 -3.35
N VAL A 70 -24.14 6.78 -3.60
CA VAL A 70 -23.18 5.95 -4.33
C VAL A 70 -23.72 5.70 -5.74
N PRO A 71 -23.09 6.23 -6.78
CA PRO A 71 -23.49 5.96 -8.16
C PRO A 71 -23.20 4.51 -8.54
N SER A 72 -23.94 3.95 -9.49
CA SER A 72 -23.68 2.60 -10.00
C SER A 72 -22.47 2.51 -10.94
N ARG A 73 -21.95 3.66 -11.36
CA ARG A 73 -20.76 3.75 -12.22
C ARG A 73 -19.65 4.51 -11.51
N THR A 74 -18.42 4.07 -11.69
CA THR A 74 -17.24 4.74 -11.13
C THR A 74 -16.95 6.05 -11.90
N PRO A 75 -16.37 7.07 -11.22
CA PRO A 75 -16.30 8.41 -11.79
C PRO A 75 -15.28 8.59 -12.92
N ILE A 76 -14.25 7.76 -13.02
CA ILE A 76 -13.18 7.92 -14.03
C ILE A 76 -13.44 7.02 -15.23
N THR A 77 -13.70 5.73 -14.97
CA THR A 77 -13.76 4.71 -16.04
C THR A 77 -15.18 4.37 -16.45
N GLY A 78 -16.18 4.68 -15.62
CA GLY A 78 -17.56 4.25 -15.85
C GLY A 78 -17.78 2.75 -15.64
N GLU A 79 -16.84 2.05 -15.01
CA GLU A 79 -17.01 0.65 -14.60
C GLU A 79 -18.13 0.51 -13.56
N ASP A 80 -18.67 -0.71 -13.38
CA ASP A 80 -19.67 -0.97 -12.37
C ASP A 80 -19.10 -0.76 -10.96
N THR A 81 -19.77 0.05 -10.15
CA THR A 81 -19.36 0.29 -8.77
C THR A 81 -19.50 -0.99 -7.96
N THR A 82 -18.39 -1.47 -7.43
CA THR A 82 -18.30 -2.69 -6.63
C THR A 82 -17.75 -2.37 -5.24
N LEU A 83 -18.52 -2.70 -4.20
CA LEU A 83 -18.23 -2.34 -2.82
C LEU A 83 -17.96 -3.59 -1.97
N PRO A 84 -16.94 -3.62 -1.10
CA PRO A 84 -16.75 -4.70 -0.13
C PRO A 84 -17.88 -4.72 0.90
N VAL A 85 -18.50 -5.88 1.08
CA VAL A 85 -19.53 -6.13 2.09
C VAL A 85 -18.87 -6.55 3.40
N ILE A 86 -19.10 -5.79 4.47
CA ILE A 86 -18.51 -6.03 5.80
C ILE A 86 -19.55 -6.48 6.84
N GLY A 87 -20.84 -6.33 6.54
CA GLY A 87 -21.95 -6.74 7.40
C GLY A 87 -23.25 -6.94 6.63
N GLN A 88 -24.23 -7.56 7.28
CA GLN A 88 -25.60 -7.68 6.75
C GLN A 88 -26.61 -7.63 7.86
N ALA A 89 -27.84 -7.16 7.54
CA ALA A 89 -28.96 -7.12 8.45
C ALA A 89 -30.27 -7.36 7.71
N VAL A 90 -31.24 -7.96 8.42
CA VAL A 90 -32.63 -8.06 7.97
C VAL A 90 -33.49 -7.19 8.88
N ARG A 91 -34.40 -6.40 8.31
CA ARG A 91 -35.29 -5.50 9.01
C ARG A 91 -36.75 -5.85 8.70
N ARG A 92 -37.70 -5.17 9.38
CA ARG A 92 -39.14 -5.37 9.19
C ARG A 92 -39.51 -5.44 7.69
N GLY A 93 -40.39 -6.37 7.32
CA GLY A 93 -40.81 -6.60 5.93
C GLY A 93 -39.72 -7.24 5.08
N ASP A 94 -38.84 -8.06 5.68
CA ASP A 94 -37.76 -8.82 5.02
C ASP A 94 -36.80 -7.97 4.19
N THR A 95 -36.76 -6.66 4.45
CA THR A 95 -35.78 -5.77 3.79
C THR A 95 -34.37 -6.16 4.22
N ARG A 96 -33.57 -6.59 3.27
CA ARG A 96 -32.17 -6.95 3.48
C ARG A 96 -31.27 -5.75 3.24
N TRP A 97 -30.29 -5.58 4.11
CA TRP A 97 -29.31 -4.51 4.09
C TRP A 97 -27.90 -5.06 4.13
N LEU A 98 -27.01 -4.41 3.40
CA LEU A 98 -25.58 -4.70 3.40
C LEU A 98 -24.83 -3.51 4.00
N GLU A 99 -23.95 -3.78 4.96
CA GLU A 99 -22.96 -2.82 5.38
C GLU A 99 -21.77 -2.91 4.43
N VAL A 100 -21.40 -1.79 3.83
CA VAL A 100 -20.36 -1.74 2.80
C VAL A 100 -19.32 -0.69 3.15
N MET A 101 -18.10 -0.91 2.67
CA MET A 101 -17.08 0.13 2.64
C MET A 101 -17.44 1.15 1.56
N LEU A 102 -17.23 2.42 1.85
CA LEU A 102 -17.55 3.53 0.96
C LEU A 102 -16.27 4.28 0.55
N PRO A 103 -16.19 4.82 -0.69
CA PRO A 103 -15.08 5.65 -1.10
C PRO A 103 -15.21 7.09 -0.56
N GLY A 104 -14.09 7.80 -0.51
CA GLY A 104 -14.09 9.24 -0.21
C GLY A 104 -13.62 9.60 1.19
N ARG A 105 -13.98 10.82 1.61
CA ARG A 105 -13.63 11.36 2.93
C ARG A 105 -14.82 11.33 3.88
N PRO A 106 -14.56 11.05 5.19
CA PRO A 106 -13.28 10.63 5.76
C PRO A 106 -12.85 9.23 5.29
N ASN A 107 -11.55 8.95 5.32
CA ASN A 107 -11.03 7.61 5.04
C ASN A 107 -11.65 6.57 5.99
N GLY A 108 -11.94 5.36 5.47
CA GLY A 108 -12.57 4.30 6.25
C GLY A 108 -14.08 4.45 6.42
N LEU A 109 -14.73 5.30 5.62
CA LEU A 109 -16.17 5.47 5.63
C LEU A 109 -16.89 4.15 5.34
N THR A 110 -17.95 3.86 6.11
CA THR A 110 -18.87 2.74 5.90
C THR A 110 -20.31 3.20 5.90
N GLY A 111 -21.19 2.38 5.37
CA GLY A 111 -22.62 2.68 5.39
C GLY A 111 -23.46 1.47 4.98
N TRP A 112 -24.76 1.58 5.29
CA TRP A 112 -25.75 0.56 4.99
C TRP A 112 -26.50 0.91 3.70
N ILE A 113 -26.50 0.00 2.74
CA ILE A 113 -27.29 0.09 1.51
C ILE A 113 -28.33 -1.03 1.49
N LYS A 114 -29.46 -0.82 0.77
CA LYS A 114 -30.39 -1.92 0.50
C LYS A 114 -29.72 -2.95 -0.38
N GLN A 115 -29.95 -4.24 -0.11
CA GLN A 115 -29.42 -5.33 -0.95
C GLN A 115 -30.11 -5.41 -2.31
N GLY A 116 -31.39 -5.00 -2.41
CA GLY A 116 -32.08 -4.94 -3.70
C GLY A 116 -31.36 -4.02 -4.68
N GLY A 117 -31.14 -4.48 -5.93
CA GLY A 117 -30.37 -3.79 -6.95
C GLY A 117 -28.85 -3.95 -6.80
N THR A 118 -28.41 -5.00 -6.12
CA THR A 118 -27.01 -5.42 -6.10
C THR A 118 -26.84 -6.84 -6.60
N SER A 119 -25.76 -7.11 -7.31
CA SER A 119 -25.30 -8.47 -7.63
C SER A 119 -24.19 -8.86 -6.65
N GLU A 120 -24.31 -10.05 -6.07
CA GLU A 120 -23.27 -10.55 -5.15
C GLU A 120 -22.09 -11.13 -5.95
N ARG A 121 -20.89 -10.75 -5.55
CA ARG A 121 -19.62 -11.30 -6.05
C ARG A 121 -18.72 -11.67 -4.89
N ILE A 122 -17.69 -12.44 -5.16
CA ILE A 122 -16.66 -12.83 -4.20
C ILE A 122 -15.31 -12.63 -4.86
N THR A 123 -14.37 -12.02 -4.12
CA THR A 123 -12.98 -11.98 -4.54
C THR A 123 -12.10 -12.78 -3.57
N PRO A 124 -11.17 -13.61 -4.08
CA PRO A 124 -10.18 -14.29 -3.26
C PRO A 124 -8.94 -13.44 -3.04
N TRP A 125 -8.86 -12.25 -3.63
CA TRP A 125 -7.68 -11.39 -3.62
C TRP A 125 -7.71 -10.37 -2.48
N HIS A 126 -6.51 -10.07 -1.96
CA HIS A 126 -6.28 -9.01 -1.00
C HIS A 126 -4.91 -8.38 -1.24
N ILE A 127 -4.83 -7.07 -1.19
CA ILE A 127 -3.59 -6.32 -1.28
C ILE A 127 -3.22 -5.78 0.10
N PHE A 128 -1.97 -5.97 0.51
CA PHE A 128 -1.44 -5.37 1.72
C PHE A 128 -0.24 -4.49 1.38
N VAL A 129 -0.29 -3.23 1.75
CA VAL A 129 0.80 -2.25 1.59
C VAL A 129 1.41 -1.98 2.95
N SER A 130 2.68 -2.31 3.13
CA SER A 130 3.45 -1.92 4.31
C SER A 130 4.28 -0.68 4.02
N LEU A 131 4.03 0.37 4.76
CA LEU A 131 4.75 1.64 4.63
C LEU A 131 6.16 1.53 5.23
N SER A 132 6.31 0.82 6.35
CA SER A 132 7.60 0.59 6.99
C SER A 132 8.52 -0.29 6.15
N ALA A 133 7.97 -1.36 5.56
CA ALA A 133 8.70 -2.25 4.67
C ALA A 133 8.83 -1.71 3.25
N ARG A 134 8.03 -0.70 2.88
CA ARG A 134 7.93 -0.15 1.52
C ARG A 134 7.72 -1.25 0.49
N ARG A 135 6.74 -2.13 0.79
CA ARG A 135 6.41 -3.31 -0.01
C ARG A 135 4.91 -3.48 -0.14
N VAL A 136 4.52 -4.06 -1.26
CA VAL A 136 3.17 -4.55 -1.52
C VAL A 136 3.21 -6.07 -1.49
N TRP A 137 2.37 -6.68 -0.67
CA TRP A 137 2.10 -8.12 -0.66
C TRP A 137 0.73 -8.38 -1.25
N VAL A 138 0.64 -9.40 -2.09
CA VAL A 138 -0.61 -9.78 -2.78
C VAL A 138 -0.97 -11.19 -2.35
N TYR A 139 -2.17 -11.34 -1.82
CA TYR A 139 -2.70 -12.59 -1.32
C TYR A 139 -3.83 -13.08 -2.22
N ARG A 140 -3.93 -14.40 -2.34
CA ARG A 140 -5.08 -15.10 -2.90
C ARG A 140 -5.45 -16.24 -1.97
N ASP A 141 -6.74 -16.37 -1.66
CA ASP A 141 -7.26 -17.39 -0.73
C ASP A 141 -6.52 -17.36 0.64
N GLY A 142 -6.20 -16.17 1.13
CA GLY A 142 -5.44 -15.95 2.37
C GLY A 142 -3.96 -16.30 2.31
N ARG A 143 -3.45 -16.78 1.17
CA ARG A 143 -2.06 -17.20 0.97
C ARG A 143 -1.28 -16.17 0.16
N LEU A 144 -0.07 -15.87 0.61
CA LEU A 144 0.82 -14.96 -0.13
C LEU A 144 1.15 -15.54 -1.51
N GLN A 145 0.87 -14.76 -2.54
CA GLN A 145 1.17 -15.10 -3.93
C GLN A 145 2.44 -14.41 -4.41
N ARG A 146 2.55 -13.10 -4.12
CA ARG A 146 3.68 -12.30 -4.58
C ARG A 146 3.93 -11.09 -3.70
N SER A 147 5.15 -10.56 -3.78
CA SER A 147 5.46 -9.27 -3.17
C SER A 147 6.32 -8.42 -4.10
N PHE A 148 6.16 -7.11 -3.97
CA PHE A 148 6.86 -6.13 -4.78
C PHE A 148 7.43 -5.03 -3.90
N SER A 149 8.64 -4.56 -4.19
CA SER A 149 9.15 -3.32 -3.61
C SER A 149 8.36 -2.14 -4.17
N ALA A 150 8.09 -1.16 -3.34
CA ALA A 150 7.25 -0.02 -3.70
C ALA A 150 7.89 1.31 -3.32
N VAL A 151 7.53 2.38 -4.04
CA VAL A 151 7.72 3.75 -3.56
C VAL A 151 6.44 4.15 -2.83
N VAL A 152 6.55 4.63 -1.60
CA VAL A 152 5.40 5.10 -0.80
C VAL A 152 5.49 6.61 -0.55
N GLY A 153 4.45 7.18 0.05
CA GLY A 153 4.40 8.62 0.37
C GLY A 153 5.54 9.07 1.25
N LYS A 154 6.12 10.23 0.91
CA LYS A 154 7.13 10.90 1.74
C LYS A 154 6.49 11.48 3.01
N PRO A 155 7.27 11.84 4.05
CA PRO A 155 6.72 12.32 5.32
C PRO A 155 5.78 13.53 5.21
N SER A 156 6.03 14.44 4.27
CA SER A 156 5.17 15.63 4.06
C SER A 156 3.85 15.30 3.33
N THR A 157 3.78 14.19 2.60
CA THR A 157 2.58 13.71 1.90
C THR A 157 2.47 12.20 2.04
N PRO A 158 2.18 11.71 3.27
CA PRO A 158 2.21 10.28 3.57
C PRO A 158 1.08 9.54 2.85
N THR A 159 1.35 8.28 2.51
CA THR A 159 0.28 7.35 2.13
C THR A 159 -0.62 7.11 3.35
N PRO A 160 -1.94 7.32 3.24
CA PRO A 160 -2.84 7.13 4.38
C PRO A 160 -2.92 5.65 4.79
N THR A 161 -2.96 5.40 6.10
CA THR A 161 -3.19 4.07 6.67
C THR A 161 -4.67 3.78 6.82
N GLY A 162 -5.05 2.52 6.73
CA GLY A 162 -6.44 2.09 6.87
C GLY A 162 -6.77 0.83 6.08
N ASN A 163 -8.06 0.51 6.04
CA ASN A 163 -8.63 -0.50 5.17
C ASN A 163 -9.37 0.22 4.04
N PHE A 164 -9.05 -0.14 2.83
CA PHE A 164 -9.54 0.46 1.60
C PHE A 164 -9.89 -0.65 0.61
N PHE A 165 -10.29 -0.27 -0.59
CA PHE A 165 -10.51 -1.19 -1.69
C PHE A 165 -10.12 -0.54 -3.02
N VAL A 166 -9.91 -1.33 -4.04
CA VAL A 166 -9.76 -0.86 -5.42
C VAL A 166 -11.12 -0.32 -5.88
N GLN A 167 -11.22 0.97 -6.14
CA GLN A 167 -12.45 1.61 -6.60
C GLN A 167 -12.66 1.36 -8.09
N GLU A 168 -11.60 1.50 -8.88
CA GLU A 168 -11.63 1.32 -10.33
C GLU A 168 -10.22 1.06 -10.89
N THR A 169 -10.14 0.50 -12.08
CA THR A 169 -8.88 0.22 -12.78
C THR A 169 -8.73 1.16 -13.97
N VAL A 170 -7.79 2.09 -13.89
CA VAL A 170 -7.56 3.11 -14.92
C VAL A 170 -6.43 2.67 -15.85
N ILE A 171 -6.73 2.61 -17.15
CA ILE A 171 -5.72 2.42 -18.19
C ILE A 171 -5.11 3.78 -18.49
N LEU A 172 -3.79 3.89 -18.38
CA LEU A 172 -3.03 5.09 -18.66
C LEU A 172 -2.30 4.94 -20.00
N GLY A 173 -2.28 6.02 -20.77
CA GLY A 173 -1.55 6.06 -22.03
C GLY A 173 -0.03 5.98 -21.84
N PRO A 174 0.73 5.71 -22.91
CA PRO A 174 2.18 5.52 -22.84
C PRO A 174 2.94 6.76 -22.35
N ASN A 175 2.37 7.95 -22.52
CA ASN A 175 2.96 9.22 -22.10
C ASN A 175 2.31 9.80 -20.84
N GLN A 176 1.47 9.02 -20.15
CA GLN A 176 0.85 9.46 -18.91
C GLN A 176 1.71 9.02 -17.72
N PRO A 177 2.03 9.94 -16.80
CA PRO A 177 2.79 9.62 -15.59
C PRO A 177 2.11 8.54 -14.76
N GLY A 178 2.88 7.52 -14.35
CA GLY A 178 2.34 6.40 -13.57
C GLY A 178 1.79 5.24 -14.40
N GLY A 179 1.91 5.31 -15.74
CA GLY A 179 1.47 4.25 -16.62
C GLY A 179 2.13 2.88 -16.37
N PRO A 180 1.63 1.83 -17.05
CA PRO A 180 0.49 1.85 -17.98
C PRO A 180 -0.90 1.69 -17.31
N LEU A 181 -0.94 1.44 -16.00
CA LEU A 181 -2.16 1.15 -15.25
C LEU A 181 -2.13 1.80 -13.87
N ALA A 182 -3.29 2.21 -13.38
CA ALA A 182 -3.49 2.65 -12.00
C ALA A 182 -4.71 1.95 -11.38
N LEU A 183 -4.53 1.36 -10.22
CA LEU A 183 -5.60 0.91 -9.35
C LEU A 183 -5.97 2.07 -8.44
N ALA A 184 -6.99 2.83 -8.80
CA ALA A 184 -7.50 3.94 -7.99
C ALA A 184 -8.20 3.38 -6.76
N LEU A 185 -7.80 3.86 -5.57
CA LEU A 185 -8.31 3.34 -4.30
C LEU A 185 -9.46 4.19 -3.77
N SER A 186 -10.27 3.61 -2.90
CA SER A 186 -11.27 4.35 -2.11
C SER A 186 -10.65 5.37 -1.15
N ALA A 187 -9.34 5.32 -0.95
CA ALA A 187 -8.56 6.20 -0.09
C ALA A 187 -8.38 7.60 -0.67
N ARG A 188 -8.31 8.60 0.21
CA ARG A 188 -7.97 9.99 -0.12
C ARG A 188 -6.78 10.45 0.70
N SER A 189 -5.93 11.28 0.11
CA SER A 189 -4.79 11.88 0.82
C SER A 189 -5.26 12.70 2.02
N ASN A 190 -4.59 12.54 3.16
CA ASN A 190 -4.84 13.38 4.33
C ASN A 190 -4.09 14.74 4.25
N ALA A 191 -3.07 14.82 3.39
CA ALA A 191 -2.24 16.02 3.22
C ALA A 191 -2.67 16.88 2.02
N LEU A 192 -3.24 16.26 0.99
CA LEU A 192 -3.63 16.94 -0.26
C LEU A 192 -5.15 16.80 -0.44
N SER A 193 -5.88 17.90 -0.30
CA SER A 193 -7.33 17.94 -0.57
C SER A 193 -7.62 17.77 -2.05
N GLU A 194 -6.72 18.29 -2.89
CA GLU A 194 -6.75 18.21 -4.34
C GLU A 194 -5.36 17.86 -4.88
N PHE A 195 -5.29 17.08 -5.94
CA PHE A 195 -4.05 16.72 -6.61
C PHE A 195 -4.35 16.41 -8.08
N ASP A 196 -3.64 17.10 -8.99
CA ASP A 196 -3.77 16.93 -10.45
C ASP A 196 -5.23 17.02 -10.96
N GLY A 197 -5.96 18.05 -10.46
CA GLY A 197 -7.37 18.30 -10.79
C GLY A 197 -8.36 17.31 -10.18
N GLY A 198 -7.91 16.35 -9.36
CA GLY A 198 -8.77 15.38 -8.68
C GLY A 198 -8.80 15.54 -7.16
N PRO A 199 -9.69 14.83 -6.47
CA PRO A 199 -9.96 14.99 -5.03
C PRO A 199 -8.87 14.39 -4.13
N GLY A 200 -7.61 14.39 -4.55
CA GLY A 200 -6.49 13.80 -3.82
C GLY A 200 -6.62 12.28 -3.65
N GLN A 201 -7.12 11.59 -4.67
CA GLN A 201 -7.29 10.14 -4.66
C GLN A 201 -5.95 9.41 -4.61
N ILE A 202 -5.86 8.38 -3.79
CA ILE A 202 -4.68 7.52 -3.68
C ILE A 202 -4.83 6.36 -4.67
N ALA A 203 -3.70 6.00 -5.29
CA ALA A 203 -3.65 4.87 -6.22
C ALA A 203 -2.42 3.99 -5.99
N ILE A 204 -2.49 2.75 -6.48
CA ILE A 204 -1.33 1.90 -6.74
C ILE A 204 -1.12 1.91 -8.26
N HIS A 205 0.03 2.38 -8.74
CA HIS A 205 0.27 2.58 -10.16
C HIS A 205 1.73 2.33 -10.56
N GLY A 206 2.05 2.39 -11.85
CA GLY A 206 3.41 2.32 -12.34
C GLY A 206 4.25 3.52 -11.88
N ARG A 207 5.57 3.38 -11.92
CA ARG A 207 6.49 4.49 -11.60
C ARG A 207 6.98 5.25 -12.83
N ASP A 208 6.63 4.80 -14.02
CA ASP A 208 7.12 5.35 -15.27
C ASP A 208 6.77 6.84 -15.39
N LEU A 209 7.71 7.64 -15.84
CA LEU A 209 7.69 9.11 -15.92
C LEU A 209 7.56 9.86 -14.57
N LEU A 210 7.36 9.15 -13.47
CA LEU A 210 7.27 9.75 -12.13
C LEU A 210 8.53 9.52 -11.28
N GLY A 211 9.38 8.57 -11.68
CA GLY A 211 10.60 8.23 -10.98
C GLY A 211 10.36 7.65 -9.58
N GLY A 212 11.34 7.86 -8.72
CA GLY A 212 11.39 7.32 -7.37
C GLY A 212 12.09 5.97 -7.29
N THR A 213 12.83 5.75 -6.21
CA THR A 213 13.56 4.51 -5.96
C THR A 213 12.67 3.52 -5.23
N LEU A 214 12.50 2.32 -5.79
CA LEU A 214 11.75 1.24 -5.12
C LEU A 214 12.35 0.95 -3.74
N GLY A 215 11.49 0.83 -2.74
CA GLY A 215 11.89 0.70 -1.35
C GLY A 215 12.12 2.04 -0.63
N GLN A 216 11.75 3.18 -1.23
CA GLN A 216 11.88 4.50 -0.63
C GLN A 216 10.53 5.21 -0.45
N ALA A 217 10.51 6.20 0.47
CA ALA A 217 9.35 7.06 0.73
C ALA A 217 9.54 8.39 -0.01
N GLN A 218 9.09 8.46 -1.26
CA GLN A 218 9.38 9.59 -2.18
C GLN A 218 8.15 10.05 -2.98
N SER A 219 6.99 9.39 -2.85
CA SER A 219 5.79 9.79 -3.59
C SER A 219 4.99 10.90 -2.86
N HIS A 220 3.94 11.39 -3.50
CA HIS A 220 2.98 12.34 -2.91
C HIS A 220 1.77 11.64 -2.27
N GLY A 221 1.91 10.36 -1.90
CA GLY A 221 0.88 9.56 -1.23
C GLY A 221 0.51 8.28 -1.96
N CYS A 222 0.57 8.24 -3.29
CA CYS A 222 0.35 7.02 -4.06
C CYS A 222 1.47 5.98 -3.84
N THR A 223 1.14 4.72 -4.05
CA THR A 223 2.10 3.61 -4.04
C THR A 223 2.54 3.33 -5.47
N ARG A 224 3.85 3.48 -5.76
CA ARG A 224 4.41 3.24 -7.10
C ARG A 224 5.08 1.89 -7.17
N LEU A 225 4.82 1.15 -8.23
CA LEU A 225 5.41 -0.15 -8.53
C LEU A 225 6.23 -0.11 -9.82
N ALA A 226 7.11 -1.08 -10.01
CA ALA A 226 7.70 -1.31 -11.33
C ALA A 226 6.59 -1.67 -12.33
N THR A 227 6.78 -1.32 -13.61
CA THR A 227 5.80 -1.54 -14.69
C THR A 227 5.32 -2.98 -14.76
N ALA A 228 6.21 -3.96 -14.76
CA ALA A 228 5.83 -5.37 -14.77
C ALA A 228 5.04 -5.79 -13.53
N ALA A 229 5.27 -5.15 -12.38
CA ALA A 229 4.55 -5.45 -11.14
C ALA A 229 3.12 -4.92 -11.17
N ILE A 230 2.89 -3.69 -11.62
CA ILE A 230 1.54 -3.15 -11.73
C ILE A 230 0.74 -3.87 -12.82
N GLN A 231 1.33 -4.25 -13.94
CA GLN A 231 0.70 -5.06 -14.99
C GLN A 231 0.28 -6.43 -14.44
N TRP A 232 1.18 -7.10 -13.72
CA TRP A 232 0.86 -8.39 -13.09
C TRP A 232 -0.29 -8.27 -12.09
N LEU A 233 -0.30 -7.21 -11.30
CA LEU A 233 -1.32 -6.95 -10.29
C LEU A 233 -2.67 -6.64 -10.94
N ALA A 234 -2.74 -5.68 -11.86
CA ALA A 234 -3.97 -5.25 -12.52
C ALA A 234 -4.61 -6.34 -13.38
N ALA A 235 -3.84 -7.30 -13.89
CA ALA A 235 -4.39 -8.47 -14.60
C ALA A 235 -5.14 -9.46 -13.68
N ARG A 236 -5.12 -9.28 -12.36
CA ARG A 236 -5.65 -10.22 -11.36
C ARG A 236 -6.62 -9.61 -10.36
N VAL A 237 -6.52 -8.32 -10.15
CA VAL A 237 -7.34 -7.58 -9.19
C VAL A 237 -8.11 -6.48 -9.90
N GLY A 238 -9.31 -6.21 -9.44
CA GLY A 238 -10.19 -5.19 -9.99
C GLY A 238 -11.04 -4.53 -8.90
N PRO A 239 -12.12 -3.84 -9.28
CA PRO A 239 -13.00 -3.15 -8.34
C PRO A 239 -13.48 -4.05 -7.19
N GLY A 240 -13.54 -3.48 -6.00
CA GLY A 240 -13.95 -4.17 -4.78
C GLY A 240 -12.85 -4.97 -4.07
N VAL A 241 -11.69 -5.23 -4.69
CA VAL A 241 -10.60 -5.96 -4.02
C VAL A 241 -10.09 -5.17 -2.82
N PRO A 242 -10.07 -5.78 -1.59
CA PRO A 242 -9.60 -5.10 -0.38
C PRO A 242 -8.12 -4.73 -0.43
N VAL A 243 -7.82 -3.55 0.12
CA VAL A 243 -6.45 -3.02 0.26
C VAL A 243 -6.24 -2.58 1.71
N THR A 244 -5.34 -3.23 2.42
CA THR A 244 -4.93 -2.80 3.77
C THR A 244 -3.59 -2.06 3.66
N ILE A 245 -3.52 -0.85 4.25
CA ILE A 245 -2.30 -0.02 4.29
C ILE A 245 -1.89 0.18 5.76
N ARG A 246 -0.67 -0.20 6.14
CA ARG A 246 -0.10 -0.07 7.49
C ARG A 246 1.32 0.46 7.45
#